data_272eeffcc19a4ad77409e14b07ff8838
#
_entry.id   272eeffcc19a4ad77409e14b07ff8838
#
_cell.length_a   1.000
_cell.length_b   1.000
_cell.length_c   1.000
_cell.angle_alpha   90.00
_cell.angle_beta   90.00
_cell.angle_gamma   90.00
#
_symmetry.space_group_name_H-M   'P 1'
#
loop_
_entity.id
_entity.type
_entity.pdbx_description
1 polymer ?
#
loop_
_entity_poly.entity_id
_entity_poly.type
_entity_poly.pdbx_seq_one_letter_code
_entity_poly.pdbx_strand_id
1 'polypeptide(L)'
;MSKVNWFILIAVTLTIALVGGYVYLKPLFKPLLVMTDQPLMTKEDVEKARALAAQQNEDAFLQWEFQKEKYKKKNELKNVYFGDLHVHSSLSFDAYIFNTRLDVDESYEFAKGMPFKNMYGETMQISRPLDFAAVTDHAETFGIHESCSDPDITEESIYTCQRLETPSFKFFAELRETAVKRPPVSFLSEAINDKEKEEKFIRSTWNKIINAAERHNDPGKFTTFIAYEYSPVLPDGGYNHRNVIFKNNTVPDRVFSLFDX
;
A
#
# COMPACT_ATOMS: atom_id res chain seq x y z
N MET A 1 -28.04 -25.97 -49.94
CA MET A 1 -28.11 -25.87 -48.45
C MET A 1 -29.37 -25.11 -48.10
N SER A 2 -30.18 -25.66 -47.19
CA SER A 2 -31.42 -25.00 -46.78
C SER A 2 -31.11 -23.75 -45.95
N LYS A 3 -32.06 -22.81 -45.91
CA LYS A 3 -31.92 -21.58 -45.08
C LYS A 3 -31.65 -21.92 -43.61
N VAL A 4 -32.19 -23.01 -43.13
CA VAL A 4 -32.00 -23.51 -41.76
C VAL A 4 -30.53 -23.89 -41.51
N ASN A 5 -29.86 -24.54 -42.44
CA ASN A 5 -28.47 -24.93 -42.31
C ASN A 5 -27.55 -23.71 -42.26
N TRP A 6 -27.90 -22.63 -42.98
CA TRP A 6 -27.14 -21.39 -42.97
C TRP A 6 -27.22 -20.69 -41.62
N PHE A 7 -28.43 -20.63 -41.02
CA PHE A 7 -28.60 -20.04 -39.69
C PHE A 7 -27.81 -20.80 -38.60
N ILE A 8 -27.83 -22.14 -38.67
CA ILE A 8 -27.07 -22.98 -37.74
C ILE A 8 -25.57 -22.73 -37.90
N LEU A 9 -25.09 -22.65 -39.14
CA LEU A 9 -23.66 -22.37 -39.40
C LEU A 9 -23.25 -21.03 -38.86
N ILE A 10 -24.05 -19.97 -39.08
CA ILE A 10 -23.76 -18.63 -38.53
C ILE A 10 -23.79 -18.64 -37.00
N ALA A 11 -24.78 -19.30 -36.41
CA ALA A 11 -24.87 -19.39 -34.95
C ALA A 11 -23.64 -20.10 -34.34
N VAL A 12 -23.23 -21.22 -34.96
CA VAL A 12 -22.05 -21.98 -34.49
C VAL A 12 -20.76 -21.15 -34.66
N THR A 13 -20.58 -20.46 -35.79
CA THR A 13 -19.40 -19.61 -35.99
C THR A 13 -19.38 -18.43 -35.05
N LEU A 14 -20.52 -17.78 -34.79
CA LEU A 14 -20.62 -16.70 -33.80
C LEU A 14 -20.30 -17.20 -32.38
N THR A 15 -20.81 -18.38 -32.02
CA THR A 15 -20.53 -18.97 -30.71
C THR A 15 -19.03 -19.28 -30.56
N ILE A 16 -18.42 -19.88 -31.59
CA ILE A 16 -16.98 -20.17 -31.59
C ILE A 16 -16.17 -18.88 -31.51
N ALA A 17 -16.56 -17.84 -32.24
CA ALA A 17 -15.90 -16.53 -32.20
C ALA A 17 -16.03 -15.88 -30.84
N LEU A 18 -17.20 -15.93 -30.20
CA LEU A 18 -17.45 -15.38 -28.88
C LEU A 18 -16.67 -16.14 -27.80
N VAL A 19 -16.69 -17.48 -27.87
CA VAL A 19 -15.96 -18.31 -26.90
C VAL A 19 -14.46 -18.17 -27.12
N GLY A 20 -14.02 -18.22 -28.39
CA GLY A 20 -12.60 -18.03 -28.73
C GLY A 20 -12.12 -16.65 -28.33
N GLY A 21 -12.90 -15.60 -28.63
CA GLY A 21 -12.63 -14.24 -28.19
C GLY A 21 -12.56 -14.12 -26.67
N TYR A 22 -13.50 -14.73 -25.97
CA TYR A 22 -13.51 -14.75 -24.51
C TYR A 22 -12.27 -15.46 -23.93
N VAL A 23 -11.93 -16.63 -24.48
CA VAL A 23 -10.75 -17.38 -24.02
C VAL A 23 -9.46 -16.61 -24.31
N TYR A 24 -9.38 -15.99 -25.51
CA TYR A 24 -8.20 -15.22 -25.92
C TYR A 24 -8.04 -13.92 -25.12
N LEU A 25 -9.16 -13.24 -24.86
CA LEU A 25 -9.17 -11.95 -24.17
C LEU A 25 -9.25 -12.08 -22.63
N LYS A 26 -9.58 -13.27 -22.12
CA LYS A 26 -9.69 -13.53 -20.69
C LYS A 26 -8.45 -13.06 -19.88
N PRO A 27 -7.21 -13.31 -20.34
CA PRO A 27 -6.04 -12.78 -19.63
C PRO A 27 -5.97 -11.26 -19.60
N LEU A 28 -6.46 -10.61 -20.67
CA LEU A 28 -6.49 -9.13 -20.76
C LEU A 28 -7.57 -8.52 -19.85
N PHE A 29 -8.66 -9.26 -19.64
CA PHE A 29 -9.76 -8.83 -18.77
C PHE A 29 -9.65 -9.40 -17.35
N LYS A 30 -8.59 -10.14 -17.05
CA LYS A 30 -8.36 -10.67 -15.71
C LYS A 30 -8.41 -9.59 -14.61
N PRO A 31 -7.84 -8.39 -14.81
CA PRO A 31 -8.01 -7.30 -13.84
C PRO A 31 -9.46 -6.83 -13.67
N LEU A 32 -10.24 -6.84 -14.75
CA LEU A 32 -11.66 -6.44 -14.69
C LEU A 32 -12.54 -7.52 -14.00
N LEU A 33 -12.17 -8.79 -14.18
CA LEU A 33 -12.88 -9.90 -13.53
C LEU A 33 -12.60 -9.95 -12.02
N VAL A 34 -11.58 -9.22 -11.55
CA VAL A 34 -11.21 -9.15 -10.14
C VAL A 34 -11.99 -8.05 -9.39
N MET A 35 -12.84 -7.27 -10.08
CA MET A 35 -13.79 -6.38 -9.40
C MET A 35 -14.94 -7.18 -8.77
N THR A 36 -14.58 -8.24 -8.07
CA THR A 36 -15.46 -9.07 -7.28
C THR A 36 -15.18 -8.80 -5.81
N ASP A 37 -16.06 -9.21 -4.95
CA ASP A 37 -15.86 -9.11 -3.51
C ASP A 37 -15.06 -10.30 -2.96
N GLN A 38 -14.40 -11.04 -3.84
CA GLN A 38 -13.48 -12.10 -3.41
C GLN A 38 -12.18 -11.49 -2.91
N PRO A 39 -11.70 -11.89 -1.75
CA PRO A 39 -10.42 -11.40 -1.23
C PRO A 39 -9.27 -11.73 -2.19
N LEU A 40 -8.32 -10.82 -2.29
CA LEU A 40 -7.07 -11.06 -3.05
C LEU A 40 -6.23 -12.15 -2.37
N MET A 41 -6.39 -12.28 -1.05
CA MET A 41 -5.77 -13.33 -0.23
C MET A 41 -6.78 -13.82 0.80
N THR A 42 -6.71 -15.08 1.14
CA THR A 42 -7.48 -15.62 2.27
C THR A 42 -6.81 -15.23 3.61
N LYS A 43 -7.56 -15.34 4.70
CA LYS A 43 -6.99 -15.15 6.04
C LYS A 43 -5.81 -16.11 6.29
N GLU A 44 -5.94 -17.35 5.83
CA GLU A 44 -4.88 -18.35 5.95
C GLU A 44 -3.61 -17.92 5.20
N ASP A 45 -3.76 -17.36 3.98
CA ASP A 45 -2.62 -16.85 3.21
C ASP A 45 -1.93 -15.70 3.93
N VAL A 46 -2.70 -14.77 4.52
CA VAL A 46 -2.16 -13.64 5.28
C VAL A 46 -1.41 -14.12 6.52
N GLU A 47 -1.99 -15.05 7.28
CA GLU A 47 -1.33 -15.61 8.48
C GLU A 47 -0.05 -16.36 8.11
N LYS A 48 -0.10 -17.14 7.03
CA LYS A 48 1.05 -17.87 6.52
C LYS A 48 2.16 -16.90 6.08
N ALA A 49 1.80 -15.83 5.38
CA ALA A 49 2.76 -14.81 4.96
C ALA A 49 3.41 -14.13 6.16
N ARG A 50 2.63 -13.80 7.20
CA ARG A 50 3.15 -13.22 8.45
C ARG A 50 4.11 -14.17 9.15
N ALA A 51 3.75 -15.45 9.24
CA ALA A 51 4.60 -16.46 9.87
C ALA A 51 5.92 -16.64 9.09
N LEU A 52 5.86 -16.65 7.76
CA LEU A 52 7.06 -16.75 6.91
C LEU A 52 7.95 -15.50 7.04
N ALA A 53 7.34 -14.32 7.10
CA ALA A 53 8.08 -13.07 7.28
C ALA A 53 8.82 -13.04 8.63
N ALA A 54 8.22 -13.62 9.67
CA ALA A 54 8.85 -13.70 10.99
C ALA A 54 10.05 -14.68 11.03
N GLN A 55 10.13 -15.62 10.08
CA GLN A 55 11.20 -16.59 9.98
C GLN A 55 12.30 -16.05 9.04
N GLN A 56 12.91 -14.95 9.38
CA GLN A 56 14.01 -14.39 8.60
C GLN A 56 15.16 -15.37 8.56
N ASN A 57 15.71 -15.56 7.38
CA ASN A 57 16.86 -16.42 7.19
C ASN A 57 18.09 -15.73 7.78
N GLU A 58 18.73 -16.36 8.75
CA GLU A 58 19.95 -15.87 9.40
C GLU A 58 21.08 -15.61 8.39
N ASP A 59 21.20 -16.49 7.39
CA ASP A 59 22.20 -16.33 6.34
C ASP A 59 21.95 -15.06 5.48
N ALA A 60 20.67 -14.78 5.18
CA ALA A 60 20.32 -13.57 4.43
C ALA A 60 20.62 -12.30 5.24
N PHE A 61 20.41 -12.33 6.55
CA PHE A 61 20.76 -11.24 7.46
C PHE A 61 22.28 -11.01 7.50
N LEU A 62 23.06 -12.07 7.58
CA LEU A 62 24.53 -11.98 7.55
C LEU A 62 25.03 -11.43 6.22
N GLN A 63 24.43 -11.84 5.10
CA GLN A 63 24.75 -11.31 3.78
C GLN A 63 24.42 -9.81 3.68
N TRP A 64 23.28 -9.39 4.24
CA TRP A 64 22.89 -7.98 4.29
C TRP A 64 23.90 -7.13 5.08
N GLU A 65 24.34 -7.59 6.26
CA GLU A 65 25.34 -6.90 7.07
C GLU A 65 26.67 -6.77 6.29
N PHE A 66 27.06 -7.80 5.57
CA PHE A 66 28.25 -7.79 4.73
C PHE A 66 28.13 -6.76 3.59
N GLN A 67 26.98 -6.72 2.93
CA GLN A 67 26.73 -5.74 1.85
C GLN A 67 26.76 -4.30 2.38
N LYS A 68 26.17 -4.08 3.53
CA LYS A 68 26.15 -2.79 4.21
C LYS A 68 27.56 -2.21 4.39
N GLU A 69 28.52 -3.03 4.77
CA GLU A 69 29.94 -2.64 4.89
C GLU A 69 30.58 -2.32 3.53
N LYS A 70 30.23 -3.11 2.52
CA LYS A 70 30.81 -2.96 1.17
C LYS A 70 30.48 -1.62 0.53
N TYR A 71 29.29 -1.05 0.80
CA TYR A 71 28.84 0.19 0.17
C TYR A 71 29.23 1.47 0.94
N LYS A 72 29.99 1.36 2.03
CA LYS A 72 30.39 2.51 2.86
C LYS A 72 31.52 3.38 2.31
N LYS A 73 32.17 2.97 1.22
CA LYS A 73 33.31 3.74 0.68
C LYS A 73 32.86 5.04 0.02
N LYS A 74 33.25 6.16 0.60
CA LYS A 74 32.97 7.51 0.07
C LYS A 74 34.11 7.99 -0.81
N ASN A 75 33.77 8.70 -1.89
CA ASN A 75 34.73 9.40 -2.73
C ASN A 75 34.97 10.79 -2.16
N GLU A 76 36.20 11.22 -2.10
CA GLU A 76 36.59 12.54 -1.54
C GLU A 76 36.08 13.70 -2.40
N LEU A 77 35.93 13.50 -3.70
CA LEU A 77 35.56 14.57 -4.63
C LEU A 77 34.04 14.72 -4.79
N LYS A 78 33.37 13.64 -5.17
CA LYS A 78 31.91 13.62 -5.37
C LYS A 78 31.35 12.22 -5.13
N ASN A 79 30.16 12.16 -4.57
CA ASN A 79 29.44 10.92 -4.37
C ASN A 79 28.10 10.99 -5.10
N VAL A 80 27.68 9.87 -5.64
CA VAL A 80 26.31 9.71 -6.18
C VAL A 80 25.52 8.98 -5.11
N TYR A 81 24.37 9.53 -4.75
CA TYR A 81 23.47 8.97 -3.75
C TYR A 81 22.22 8.43 -4.45
N PHE A 82 21.77 7.28 -4.02
CA PHE A 82 20.59 6.60 -4.56
C PHE A 82 19.56 6.45 -3.46
N GLY A 83 18.33 6.81 -3.73
CA GLY A 83 17.27 6.72 -2.75
C GLY A 83 15.90 6.72 -3.39
N ASP A 84 14.90 6.53 -2.56
CA ASP A 84 13.50 6.55 -2.97
C ASP A 84 12.72 7.54 -2.10
N LEU A 85 11.98 8.43 -2.74
CA LEU A 85 11.17 9.44 -2.08
C LEU A 85 9.66 9.19 -2.27
N HIS A 86 9.30 7.97 -2.68
CA HIS A 86 7.91 7.59 -2.87
C HIS A 86 7.76 6.10 -2.52
N VAL A 87 7.60 5.82 -1.23
CA VAL A 87 7.51 4.46 -0.68
C VAL A 87 6.24 4.36 0.15
N HIS A 88 5.48 3.29 -0.04
CA HIS A 88 4.28 3.02 0.75
C HIS A 88 4.50 1.79 1.65
N SER A 89 4.16 1.94 2.91
CA SER A 89 4.13 0.85 3.89
C SER A 89 2.74 0.23 3.96
N SER A 90 2.51 -0.67 4.91
CA SER A 90 1.20 -1.24 5.16
C SER A 90 0.17 -0.23 5.69
N LEU A 91 0.60 0.99 6.03
CA LEU A 91 -0.31 2.06 6.46
C LEU A 91 -1.02 2.71 5.28
N SER A 92 -0.50 2.55 4.07
CA SER A 92 -1.13 3.03 2.84
C SER A 92 -2.10 1.98 2.32
N PHE A 93 -3.38 2.33 2.19
CA PHE A 93 -4.42 1.35 1.85
C PHE A 93 -4.15 0.67 0.49
N ASP A 94 -3.67 1.42 -0.49
CA ASP A 94 -3.35 0.88 -1.82
C ASP A 94 -2.21 -0.16 -1.75
N ALA A 95 -1.15 0.13 -1.02
CA ALA A 95 -0.07 -0.83 -0.79
C ALA A 95 -0.59 -2.05 -0.03
N TYR A 96 -1.41 -1.81 1.00
CA TYR A 96 -1.99 -2.87 1.82
C TYR A 96 -2.86 -3.82 0.98
N ILE A 97 -3.70 -3.29 0.08
CA ILE A 97 -4.57 -4.11 -0.77
C ILE A 97 -3.74 -4.96 -1.74
N PHE A 98 -2.57 -4.49 -2.16
CA PHE A 98 -1.64 -5.26 -2.99
C PHE A 98 -0.66 -6.10 -2.16
N ASN A 99 -1.02 -6.32 -0.89
CA ASN A 99 -0.37 -7.26 0.03
C ASN A 99 1.00 -6.81 0.57
N THR A 100 1.27 -5.51 0.56
CA THR A 100 2.36 -4.95 1.35
C THR A 100 1.99 -5.09 2.84
N ARG A 101 2.85 -5.76 3.59
CA ARG A 101 2.64 -5.96 5.04
C ARG A 101 3.79 -5.39 5.87
N LEU A 102 4.83 -4.88 5.22
CA LEU A 102 5.92 -4.20 5.92
C LEU A 102 5.39 -2.89 6.51
N ASP A 103 5.64 -2.69 7.78
CA ASP A 103 5.34 -1.42 8.43
C ASP A 103 6.40 -0.35 8.06
N VAL A 104 6.32 0.83 8.68
CA VAL A 104 7.20 1.96 8.35
C VAL A 104 8.66 1.62 8.70
N ASP A 105 8.89 1.00 9.85
CA ASP A 105 10.24 0.60 10.28
C ASP A 105 10.82 -0.44 9.33
N GLU A 106 10.04 -1.47 9.02
CA GLU A 106 10.44 -2.55 8.10
C GLU A 106 10.69 -2.00 6.69
N SER A 107 9.93 -1.00 6.25
CA SER A 107 10.14 -0.34 4.95
C SER A 107 11.50 0.36 4.90
N TYR A 108 11.90 1.03 5.98
CA TYR A 108 13.24 1.61 6.07
C TYR A 108 14.34 0.54 6.16
N GLU A 109 14.09 -0.57 6.86
CA GLU A 109 15.06 -1.69 6.91
C GLU A 109 15.23 -2.32 5.52
N PHE A 110 14.11 -2.49 4.78
CA PHE A 110 14.17 -2.97 3.39
C PHE A 110 14.97 -2.00 2.51
N ALA A 111 14.76 -0.70 2.65
CA ALA A 111 15.50 0.33 1.93
C ALA A 111 17.01 0.27 2.24
N LYS A 112 17.38 -0.11 3.46
CA LYS A 112 18.78 -0.32 3.86
C LYS A 112 19.34 -1.66 3.38
N GLY A 113 18.50 -2.47 2.68
CA GLY A 113 18.92 -3.72 2.06
C GLY A 113 18.60 -4.98 2.86
N MET A 114 17.89 -4.86 3.97
CA MET A 114 17.48 -6.03 4.75
C MET A 114 16.54 -6.92 3.93
N PRO A 115 16.73 -8.23 3.90
CA PRO A 115 15.82 -9.13 3.19
C PRO A 115 14.55 -9.36 3.99
N PHE A 116 13.40 -9.42 3.31
CA PHE A 116 12.10 -9.76 3.88
C PHE A 116 11.42 -10.82 3.03
N LYS A 117 10.53 -11.58 3.65
CA LYS A 117 9.69 -12.55 2.94
C LYS A 117 8.42 -11.87 2.44
N ASN A 118 8.11 -12.08 1.17
CA ASN A 118 6.80 -11.67 0.64
C ASN A 118 5.73 -12.70 1.07
N MET A 119 4.48 -12.42 0.70
CA MET A 119 3.34 -13.27 1.04
C MET A 119 3.41 -14.69 0.48
N TYR A 120 4.28 -14.93 -0.51
CA TYR A 120 4.47 -16.28 -1.09
C TYR A 120 5.67 -17.01 -0.47
N GLY A 121 6.31 -16.41 0.55
CA GLY A 121 7.49 -16.97 1.20
C GLY A 121 8.80 -16.74 0.43
N GLU A 122 8.76 -15.96 -0.65
CA GLU A 122 9.96 -15.64 -1.43
C GLU A 122 10.73 -14.52 -0.76
N THR A 123 12.05 -14.64 -0.73
CA THR A 123 12.92 -13.58 -0.20
C THR A 123 12.96 -12.40 -1.19
N MET A 124 12.56 -11.25 -0.73
CA MET A 124 12.66 -9.98 -1.45
C MET A 124 13.81 -9.19 -0.84
N GLN A 125 14.70 -8.70 -1.69
CA GLN A 125 15.83 -7.88 -1.24
C GLN A 125 16.26 -7.00 -2.40
N ILE A 126 16.52 -5.73 -2.12
CA ILE A 126 17.07 -4.84 -3.14
C ILE A 126 18.55 -5.18 -3.36
N SER A 127 19.01 -5.07 -4.60
CA SER A 127 20.38 -5.45 -4.99
C SER A 127 21.45 -4.52 -4.41
N ARG A 128 21.07 -3.34 -3.97
CA ARG A 128 21.93 -2.34 -3.37
C ARG A 128 21.19 -1.55 -2.30
N PRO A 129 21.72 -1.44 -1.08
CA PRO A 129 21.14 -0.55 -0.08
C PRO A 129 21.04 0.89 -0.59
N LEU A 130 19.95 1.55 -0.27
CA LEU A 130 19.75 2.97 -0.60
C LEU A 130 20.54 3.85 0.36
N ASP A 131 20.82 5.08 -0.06
CA ASP A 131 21.49 6.10 0.76
C ASP A 131 20.45 6.97 1.51
N PHE A 132 19.22 7.02 0.99
CA PHE A 132 18.14 7.78 1.62
C PHE A 132 16.78 7.21 1.22
N ALA A 133 15.76 7.46 2.05
CA ALA A 133 14.38 7.10 1.71
C ALA A 133 13.38 8.01 2.44
N ALA A 134 12.19 8.14 1.86
CA ALA A 134 11.02 8.73 2.51
C ALA A 134 9.84 7.76 2.35
N VAL A 135 9.30 7.30 3.47
CA VAL A 135 8.01 6.58 3.45
C VAL A 135 6.93 7.65 3.37
N THR A 136 6.07 7.53 2.35
CA THR A 136 5.10 8.55 1.97
C THR A 136 3.70 7.93 1.87
N ASP A 137 3.25 7.34 2.97
CA ASP A 137 1.92 6.74 3.04
C ASP A 137 0.83 7.78 2.80
N HIS A 138 -0.28 7.36 2.19
CA HIS A 138 -1.45 8.21 1.92
C HIS A 138 -2.06 8.73 3.22
N ALA A 139 -2.07 10.05 3.39
CA ALA A 139 -2.71 10.70 4.55
C ALA A 139 -4.20 10.37 4.66
N GLU A 140 -4.84 10.10 3.53
CA GLU A 140 -6.26 9.75 3.43
C GLU A 140 -6.61 8.46 4.17
N THR A 141 -5.63 7.62 4.45
CA THR A 141 -5.84 6.32 5.09
C THR A 141 -5.29 6.24 6.52
N PHE A 142 -4.76 7.36 7.04
CA PHE A 142 -4.22 7.38 8.39
C PHE A 142 -5.32 7.13 9.42
N GLY A 143 -5.03 6.29 10.39
CA GLY A 143 -5.93 5.96 11.48
C GLY A 143 -6.82 4.74 11.27
N ILE A 144 -6.86 4.17 10.05
CA ILE A 144 -7.72 3.01 9.76
C ILE A 144 -7.37 1.82 10.66
N HIS A 145 -6.10 1.46 10.71
CA HIS A 145 -5.65 0.29 11.49
C HIS A 145 -5.81 0.53 12.99
N GLU A 146 -5.61 1.77 13.43
CA GLU A 146 -5.82 2.17 14.82
C GLU A 146 -7.29 2.06 15.22
N SER A 147 -8.19 2.51 14.32
CA SER A 147 -9.64 2.43 14.56
C SER A 147 -10.09 0.97 14.72
N CYS A 148 -9.51 0.06 13.95
CA CYS A 148 -9.84 -1.36 14.01
C CYS A 148 -9.36 -2.04 15.32
N SER A 149 -8.52 -1.37 16.08
CA SER A 149 -8.02 -1.86 17.37
C SER A 149 -8.74 -1.20 18.56
N ASP A 150 -9.70 -0.32 18.28
CA ASP A 150 -10.42 0.40 19.33
C ASP A 150 -11.43 -0.54 20.02
N PRO A 151 -11.44 -0.62 21.37
CA PRO A 151 -12.39 -1.49 22.07
C PRO A 151 -13.85 -1.04 21.94
N ASP A 152 -14.09 0.23 21.61
CA ASP A 152 -15.45 0.79 21.44
C ASP A 152 -15.86 0.85 19.98
N ILE A 153 -15.31 -0.05 19.17
CA ILE A 153 -15.58 -0.11 17.72
C ILE A 153 -17.08 -0.38 17.46
N THR A 154 -17.67 0.35 16.52
CA THR A 154 -19.07 0.16 16.13
C THR A 154 -19.25 -1.08 15.26
N GLU A 155 -20.49 -1.56 15.14
CA GLU A 155 -20.81 -2.68 14.26
C GLU A 155 -20.43 -2.40 12.79
N GLU A 156 -20.64 -1.17 12.33
CA GLU A 156 -20.23 -0.74 10.98
C GLU A 156 -18.71 -0.77 10.81
N SER A 157 -17.98 -0.32 11.82
CA SER A 157 -16.52 -0.34 11.83
C SER A 157 -15.99 -1.77 11.84
N ILE A 158 -16.63 -2.67 12.60
CA ILE A 158 -16.26 -4.10 12.61
C ILE A 158 -16.32 -4.67 11.20
N TYR A 159 -17.37 -4.36 10.45
CA TYR A 159 -17.53 -4.83 9.06
C TYR A 159 -16.39 -4.32 8.17
N THR A 160 -16.06 -3.03 8.28
CA THR A 160 -14.94 -2.42 7.53
C THR A 160 -13.61 -3.09 7.90
N CYS A 161 -13.38 -3.31 9.18
CA CYS A 161 -12.13 -3.92 9.67
C CYS A 161 -11.99 -5.37 9.21
N GLN A 162 -13.08 -6.14 9.20
CA GLN A 162 -13.07 -7.50 8.66
C GLN A 162 -12.69 -7.51 7.17
N ARG A 163 -13.17 -6.54 6.40
CA ARG A 163 -12.82 -6.42 4.99
C ARG A 163 -11.37 -5.97 4.78
N LEU A 164 -10.83 -5.19 5.72
CA LEU A 164 -9.40 -4.83 5.70
C LEU A 164 -8.49 -6.05 5.89
N GLU A 165 -8.91 -7.05 6.68
CA GLU A 165 -8.10 -8.27 6.88
C GLU A 165 -7.88 -9.03 5.56
N THR A 166 -8.89 -9.02 4.69
CA THR A 166 -8.85 -9.72 3.40
C THR A 166 -9.39 -8.78 2.30
N PRO A 167 -8.62 -7.74 1.97
CA PRO A 167 -9.13 -6.71 1.06
C PRO A 167 -9.37 -7.24 -0.37
N SER A 168 -10.36 -6.64 -1.04
CA SER A 168 -10.70 -6.95 -2.42
C SER A 168 -10.66 -5.67 -3.28
N PHE A 169 -10.59 -5.82 -4.59
CA PHE A 169 -10.70 -4.68 -5.50
C PHE A 169 -12.05 -3.97 -5.39
N LYS A 170 -13.11 -4.71 -5.11
CA LYS A 170 -14.43 -4.11 -4.88
C LYS A 170 -14.39 -3.19 -3.66
N PHE A 171 -13.80 -3.65 -2.55
CA PHE A 171 -13.66 -2.85 -1.33
C PHE A 171 -12.81 -1.59 -1.61
N PHE A 172 -11.72 -1.72 -2.34
CA PHE A 172 -10.89 -0.58 -2.75
C PHE A 172 -11.71 0.43 -3.57
N ALA A 173 -12.52 -0.04 -4.52
CA ALA A 173 -13.38 0.82 -5.34
C ALA A 173 -14.41 1.57 -4.49
N GLU A 174 -15.00 0.90 -3.51
CA GLU A 174 -15.97 1.51 -2.58
C GLU A 174 -15.32 2.62 -1.75
N LEU A 175 -14.12 2.38 -1.22
CA LEU A 175 -13.38 3.41 -0.48
C LEU A 175 -13.03 4.60 -1.38
N ARG A 176 -12.64 4.31 -2.62
CA ARG A 176 -12.37 5.38 -3.60
C ARG A 176 -13.61 6.23 -3.88
N GLU A 177 -14.79 5.60 -3.92
CA GLU A 177 -16.06 6.32 -4.15
C GLU A 177 -16.33 7.36 -3.06
N THR A 178 -15.96 7.11 -1.81
CA THR A 178 -16.14 8.10 -0.73
C THR A 178 -15.25 9.34 -0.96
N ALA A 179 -14.05 9.14 -1.47
CA ALA A 179 -13.11 10.22 -1.76
C ALA A 179 -13.57 11.14 -2.90
N VAL A 180 -14.35 10.61 -3.87
CA VAL A 180 -14.84 11.42 -4.99
C VAL A 180 -16.19 12.10 -4.70
N LYS A 181 -16.82 11.85 -3.57
CA LYS A 181 -18.02 12.59 -3.14
C LYS A 181 -17.72 14.08 -3.00
N ARG A 182 -18.74 14.92 -3.03
CA ARG A 182 -18.60 16.36 -2.84
C ARG A 182 -19.60 16.85 -1.79
N PRO A 183 -19.13 17.22 -0.61
CA PRO A 183 -17.73 17.14 -0.15
C PRO A 183 -17.23 15.70 -0.02
N PRO A 184 -15.92 15.47 -0.09
CA PRO A 184 -15.39 14.13 0.12
C PRO A 184 -15.67 13.64 1.55
N VAL A 185 -15.85 12.34 1.70
CA VAL A 185 -16.21 11.74 2.99
C VAL A 185 -15.13 10.73 3.37
N SER A 186 -14.52 10.96 4.52
CA SER A 186 -13.58 10.00 5.11
C SER A 186 -14.36 8.75 5.54
N PHE A 187 -13.88 7.59 5.15
CA PHE A 187 -14.48 6.33 5.61
C PHE A 187 -14.21 6.06 7.10
N LEU A 188 -13.22 6.75 7.69
CA LEU A 188 -13.06 6.78 9.15
C LEU A 188 -14.25 7.47 9.80
N SER A 189 -14.68 8.62 9.26
CA SER A 189 -15.84 9.37 9.79
C SER A 189 -17.13 8.55 9.68
N GLU A 190 -17.31 7.83 8.57
CA GLU A 190 -18.48 6.94 8.42
C GLU A 190 -18.45 5.79 9.42
N ALA A 191 -17.26 5.25 9.67
CA ALA A 191 -17.07 4.10 10.55
C ALA A 191 -17.11 4.46 12.04
N ILE A 192 -16.57 5.61 12.42
CA ILE A 192 -16.40 6.00 13.83
C ILE A 192 -17.48 6.97 14.30
N ASN A 193 -17.91 7.87 13.42
CA ASN A 193 -18.88 8.93 13.70
C ASN A 193 -18.50 9.78 14.93
N ASP A 194 -17.20 9.96 15.17
CA ASP A 194 -16.62 10.71 16.28
C ASP A 194 -15.34 11.40 15.78
N LYS A 195 -15.45 12.69 15.52
CA LYS A 195 -14.34 13.48 14.96
C LYS A 195 -13.13 13.56 15.88
N GLU A 196 -13.32 13.63 17.17
CA GLU A 196 -12.23 13.68 18.13
C GLU A 196 -11.44 12.37 18.11
N LYS A 197 -12.16 11.27 18.06
CA LYS A 197 -11.60 9.92 17.97
C LYS A 197 -10.85 9.72 16.64
N GLU A 198 -11.46 10.16 15.54
CA GLU A 198 -10.84 10.14 14.20
C GLU A 198 -9.51 10.90 14.20
N GLU A 199 -9.52 12.13 14.72
CA GLU A 199 -8.32 12.96 14.85
C GLU A 199 -7.21 12.28 15.67
N LYS A 200 -7.59 11.65 16.77
CA LYS A 200 -6.66 10.91 17.63
C LYS A 200 -5.97 9.78 16.85
N PHE A 201 -6.73 9.04 16.04
CA PHE A 201 -6.19 7.93 15.23
C PHE A 201 -5.25 8.43 14.13
N ILE A 202 -5.64 9.51 13.44
CA ILE A 202 -4.80 10.16 12.41
C ILE A 202 -3.45 10.59 13.02
N ARG A 203 -3.51 11.29 14.17
CA ARG A 203 -2.30 11.73 14.89
C ARG A 203 -1.45 10.55 15.36
N SER A 204 -2.09 9.47 15.80
CA SER A 204 -1.37 8.25 16.22
C SER A 204 -0.56 7.67 15.06
N THR A 205 -1.18 7.53 13.90
CA THR A 205 -0.50 7.03 12.69
C THR A 205 0.64 7.97 12.29
N TRP A 206 0.37 9.28 12.25
CA TRP A 206 1.38 10.28 11.91
C TRP A 206 2.60 10.21 12.84
N ASN A 207 2.36 10.06 14.14
CA ASN A 207 3.44 9.91 15.13
C ASN A 207 4.27 8.65 14.90
N LYS A 208 3.65 7.54 14.45
CA LYS A 208 4.39 6.32 14.08
C LYS A 208 5.36 6.61 12.94
N ILE A 209 4.90 7.34 11.92
CA ILE A 209 5.71 7.69 10.74
C ILE A 209 6.87 8.61 11.16
N ILE A 210 6.59 9.67 11.94
CA ILE A 210 7.63 10.59 12.46
C ILE A 210 8.69 9.79 13.22
N ASN A 211 8.24 8.98 14.17
CA ASN A 211 9.15 8.23 15.05
C ASN A 211 9.99 7.22 14.28
N ALA A 212 9.40 6.54 13.29
CA ALA A 212 10.13 5.60 12.45
C ALA A 212 11.20 6.33 11.63
N ALA A 213 10.83 7.45 10.99
CA ALA A 213 11.79 8.24 10.21
C ALA A 213 12.97 8.69 11.09
N GLU A 214 12.68 9.18 12.29
CA GLU A 214 13.72 9.64 13.23
C GLU A 214 14.62 8.48 13.70
N ARG A 215 14.03 7.32 14.04
CA ARG A 215 14.80 6.14 14.48
C ARG A 215 15.76 5.63 13.40
N HIS A 216 15.37 5.70 12.15
CA HIS A 216 16.15 5.17 11.03
C HIS A 216 17.11 6.18 10.42
N ASN A 217 17.05 7.44 10.83
CA ASN A 217 17.93 8.49 10.33
C ASN A 217 19.32 8.36 10.97
N ASP A 218 20.30 7.95 10.16
CA ASP A 218 21.71 7.81 10.57
C ASP A 218 22.57 8.67 9.63
N PRO A 219 22.73 9.96 9.95
CA PRO A 219 23.42 10.91 9.05
C PRO A 219 24.81 10.43 8.64
N GLY A 220 25.06 10.43 7.35
CA GLY A 220 26.31 9.96 6.77
C GLY A 220 26.29 8.49 6.34
N LYS A 221 25.24 7.76 6.70
CA LYS A 221 25.04 6.35 6.28
C LYS A 221 23.71 6.15 5.57
N PHE A 222 22.62 6.56 6.20
CA PHE A 222 21.26 6.46 5.62
C PHE A 222 20.45 7.66 6.10
N THR A 223 19.90 8.43 5.18
CA THR A 223 19.07 9.59 5.50
C THR A 223 17.61 9.26 5.31
N THR A 224 16.78 9.54 6.30
CA THR A 224 15.34 9.46 6.21
C THR A 224 14.73 10.85 6.18
N PHE A 225 13.54 10.94 5.60
CA PHE A 225 12.75 12.16 5.63
C PHE A 225 11.39 11.86 6.21
N ILE A 226 10.93 12.70 7.13
CA ILE A 226 9.54 12.66 7.59
C ILE A 226 8.69 13.13 6.40
N ALA A 227 7.70 12.32 6.00
CA ALA A 227 6.95 12.58 4.78
C ALA A 227 5.59 11.89 4.80
N TYR A 228 4.71 12.31 3.92
CA TYR A 228 3.44 11.63 3.65
C TYR A 228 3.00 11.97 2.23
N GLU A 229 2.04 11.22 1.70
CA GLU A 229 1.45 11.55 0.42
C GLU A 229 0.09 12.20 0.62
N TYR A 230 -0.08 13.37 -0.01
CA TYR A 230 -1.32 14.12 -0.13
C TYR A 230 -1.92 13.84 -1.51
N SER A 231 -3.13 13.29 -1.55
CA SER A 231 -3.73 12.80 -2.79
C SER A 231 -5.10 13.45 -3.06
N PRO A 232 -5.13 14.76 -3.37
CA PRO A 232 -6.40 15.43 -3.63
C PRO A 232 -7.06 14.90 -4.91
N VAL A 233 -8.38 14.85 -4.86
CA VAL A 233 -9.21 14.47 -6.02
C VAL A 233 -9.69 15.75 -6.70
N LEU A 234 -9.38 15.89 -7.97
CA LEU A 234 -9.78 17.03 -8.79
C LEU A 234 -11.29 16.97 -9.11
N PRO A 235 -11.92 18.11 -9.50
CA PRO A 235 -13.34 18.10 -9.82
C PRO A 235 -13.76 17.14 -10.93
N ASP A 236 -12.85 16.79 -11.82
CA ASP A 236 -13.09 15.80 -12.88
C ASP A 236 -12.89 14.36 -12.44
N GLY A 237 -12.57 14.13 -11.16
CA GLY A 237 -12.33 12.80 -10.60
C GLY A 237 -10.89 12.31 -10.73
N GLY A 238 -10.01 13.10 -11.32
CA GLY A 238 -8.59 12.77 -11.40
C GLY A 238 -7.88 12.93 -10.06
N TYR A 239 -6.94 12.05 -9.77
CA TYR A 239 -6.09 12.16 -8.58
C TYR A 239 -4.83 12.95 -8.91
N ASN A 240 -4.37 13.74 -7.95
CA ASN A 240 -3.14 14.51 -8.09
C ASN A 240 -2.24 14.23 -6.87
N HIS A 241 -1.54 13.12 -6.93
CA HIS A 241 -0.68 12.63 -5.86
C HIS A 241 0.54 13.54 -5.68
N ARG A 242 0.85 13.91 -4.44
CA ARG A 242 1.98 14.77 -4.09
C ARG A 242 2.64 14.29 -2.81
N ASN A 243 3.92 13.99 -2.88
CA ASN A 243 4.70 13.71 -1.68
C ASN A 243 5.05 15.02 -0.97
N VAL A 244 4.63 15.12 0.28
CA VAL A 244 4.98 16.22 1.18
C VAL A 244 6.17 15.75 2.01
N ILE A 245 7.34 16.31 1.75
CA ILE A 245 8.60 15.89 2.38
C ILE A 245 9.13 17.04 3.21
N PHE A 246 9.34 16.81 4.50
CA PHE A 246 9.81 17.84 5.44
C PHE A 246 11.33 17.89 5.46
N LYS A 247 11.85 19.11 5.54
CA LYS A 247 13.29 19.38 5.55
C LYS A 247 13.96 18.93 6.85
N ASN A 248 13.22 18.96 7.95
CA ASN A 248 13.72 18.64 9.28
C ASN A 248 12.62 18.02 10.14
N ASN A 249 12.87 17.81 11.40
CA ASN A 249 11.94 17.18 12.33
C ASN A 249 10.95 18.15 13.01
N THR A 250 10.96 19.42 12.61
CA THR A 250 9.93 20.38 13.05
C THR A 250 8.77 20.29 12.07
N VAL A 251 7.83 19.40 12.36
CA VAL A 251 6.72 19.08 11.48
C VAL A 251 5.39 19.35 12.20
N PRO A 252 4.29 19.56 11.47
CA PRO A 252 2.97 19.68 12.11
C PRO A 252 2.64 18.42 12.93
N ASP A 253 1.84 18.60 13.96
CA ASP A 253 1.35 17.49 14.79
C ASP A 253 0.22 16.69 14.09
N ARG A 254 -0.18 17.13 12.91
CA ARG A 254 -1.24 16.56 12.09
C ARG A 254 -0.93 16.76 10.60
N VAL A 255 -1.20 15.77 9.80
CA VAL A 255 -1.13 15.87 8.34
C VAL A 255 -2.45 16.42 7.78
N PHE A 256 -2.40 16.94 6.58
CA PHE A 256 -3.58 17.32 5.81
C PHE A 256 -3.85 16.28 4.73
N SER A 257 -5.12 15.95 4.57
CA SER A 257 -5.61 15.02 3.55
C SER A 257 -6.67 15.69 2.69
N LEU A 258 -7.20 14.99 1.72
CA LEU A 258 -8.29 15.51 0.88
C LEU A 258 -9.59 15.73 1.66
N PHE A 259 -9.71 15.20 2.86
CA PHE A 259 -10.94 15.33 3.70
C PHE A 259 -10.97 16.62 4.51
N ASP A 260 -9.84 17.27 4.60
CA ASP A 260 -9.71 18.51 5.35
C ASP A 260 -10.28 19.73 4.63
N UNK A 261 -11.10 19.92 3.42
CA UNK A 261 -11.53 20.93 2.69
C UNK A 261 -12.33 21.85 2.81
#